data_3594fe93603e4374cd7c7cafff79945a
#
_entry.id   3594fe93603e4374cd7c7cafff79945a
#
_cell.length_a   1.000
_cell.length_b   1.000
_cell.length_c   1.000
_cell.angle_alpha   90.00
_cell.angle_beta   90.00
_cell.angle_gamma   90.00
#
_symmetry.space_group_name_H-M   'P 1'
#
loop_
_entity.id
_entity.type
_entity.pdbx_description
1 polymer ?
#
loop_
_entity_poly.entity_id
_entity_poly.type
_entity_poly.pdbx_seq_one_letter_code
_entity_poly.pdbx_strand_id
1 'polypeptide(L)'
;MLIKKLIVFIEKWGLVLLVLCLLTVFGFTVEEGMKPQADAEAISVWTSILDTLTSDSEKAEGWAKVMHLLFNVTLAWAGVRVYMSTAGFKWDNFAARYLARSHVIIIAGKSEENSPSNTGRQFSNSAGLEVDKSALAIELALSMATSRPVVLNLKSVDESNRTKLWEAGVTLLTEDMAMAAVLAATGAQRASMLIAMRDHYGDNIALTRSAFSHSMDNTELECKCLIEPLSVKRTFRLEDYFENDSLPRIRIFNEAELIARRIMQNHPPDLPVARSNEAGVHLVLVGLGSVGQSILLQLARLGHYRSGKQPKVTVIDRNVKQQWREMLGAYPQLVSLVQVETQELKIEEITEEDVDRWLFDERPVTMAYVCTKDEIANLRFARLLVNRLQARDPKSDLIMPQVVALDPPGGCVLSDYSVNGLHNGCFHVFSLVPSDLQKQETSKNAGNHLISEMDDARARQFHEGYCAKDRVECEQQPGRQPAPFNRPWTELPETARNANRMTADHFEVKMRAVDYCIIPKQALADSLVLLPDQLELLARMEHDRWWADRILDGWTHNAVRDNKRKFHPNLVPYEELTEPIKQLDRDSVLQMIEILDNEGLAIARTC
;
A
#
# COMPACT_ATOMS: atom_id res chain seq x y z
N MET A 1 -19.99 -1.47 -14.07
CA MET A 1 -20.32 -1.04 -12.71
C MET A 1 -21.80 -0.83 -12.47
N LEU A 2 -22.53 -0.04 -13.27
CA LEU A 2 -23.96 0.20 -13.06
C LEU A 2 -24.80 -1.09 -13.12
N ILE A 3 -24.54 -1.97 -14.07
CA ILE A 3 -25.25 -3.24 -14.25
C ILE A 3 -25.02 -4.18 -13.05
N LYS A 4 -23.77 -4.31 -12.54
CA LYS A 4 -23.50 -5.10 -11.32
C LYS A 4 -24.19 -4.53 -10.08
N LYS A 5 -24.18 -3.20 -9.90
CA LYS A 5 -24.93 -2.55 -8.81
C LYS A 5 -26.45 -2.78 -8.92
N LEU A 6 -26.96 -2.78 -10.15
CA LEU A 6 -28.37 -3.10 -10.40
C LEU A 6 -28.67 -4.57 -10.10
N ILE A 7 -27.77 -5.48 -10.46
CA ILE A 7 -27.88 -6.92 -10.16
C ILE A 7 -27.86 -7.14 -8.64
N VAL A 8 -26.90 -6.58 -7.91
CA VAL A 8 -26.82 -6.66 -6.45
C VAL A 8 -28.05 -6.06 -5.78
N PHE A 9 -28.57 -4.95 -6.30
CA PHE A 9 -29.81 -4.35 -5.81
C PHE A 9 -31.01 -5.29 -6.01
N ILE A 10 -31.14 -5.88 -7.19
CA ILE A 10 -32.21 -6.84 -7.50
C ILE A 10 -32.04 -8.13 -6.67
N GLU A 11 -30.83 -8.62 -6.43
CA GLU A 11 -30.57 -9.77 -5.55
C GLU A 11 -30.94 -9.49 -4.11
N LYS A 12 -30.56 -8.34 -3.58
CA LYS A 12 -30.80 -7.99 -2.17
C LYS A 12 -32.27 -7.64 -1.88
N TRP A 13 -32.94 -7.05 -2.84
CA TRP A 13 -34.29 -6.52 -2.70
C TRP A 13 -35.32 -7.25 -3.56
N GLY A 14 -34.90 -8.12 -4.49
CA GLY A 14 -35.79 -8.81 -5.43
C GLY A 14 -36.84 -9.66 -4.73
N LEU A 15 -36.47 -10.36 -3.64
CA LEU A 15 -37.42 -11.12 -2.82
C LEU A 15 -38.41 -10.19 -2.09
N VAL A 16 -37.93 -9.08 -1.57
CA VAL A 16 -38.78 -8.08 -0.89
C VAL A 16 -39.70 -7.40 -1.89
N LEU A 17 -39.21 -7.06 -3.08
CA LEU A 17 -40.00 -6.51 -4.17
C LEU A 17 -41.05 -7.54 -4.65
N LEU A 18 -40.67 -8.81 -4.78
CA LEU A 18 -41.58 -9.89 -5.13
C LEU A 18 -42.68 -10.05 -4.07
N VAL A 19 -42.34 -10.07 -2.79
CA VAL A 19 -43.27 -10.14 -1.68
C VAL A 19 -44.19 -8.92 -1.64
N LEU A 20 -43.66 -7.72 -1.85
CA LEU A 20 -44.44 -6.49 -1.94
C LEU A 20 -45.38 -6.50 -3.16
N CYS A 21 -44.91 -7.00 -4.31
CA CYS A 21 -45.77 -7.20 -5.49
C CYS A 21 -46.91 -8.18 -5.22
N LEU A 22 -46.60 -9.33 -4.59
CA LEU A 22 -47.60 -10.32 -4.22
C LEU A 22 -48.63 -9.76 -3.21
N LEU A 23 -48.17 -9.00 -2.21
CA LEU A 23 -49.04 -8.35 -1.22
C LEU A 23 -49.92 -7.26 -1.85
N THR A 24 -49.40 -6.52 -2.84
CA THR A 24 -50.16 -5.46 -3.53
C THR A 24 -51.21 -6.09 -4.46
N VAL A 25 -50.85 -7.15 -5.19
CA VAL A 25 -51.80 -7.92 -6.02
C VAL A 25 -52.88 -8.55 -5.14
N PHE A 26 -52.49 -9.12 -3.98
CA PHE A 26 -53.45 -9.68 -3.00
C PHE A 26 -54.35 -8.58 -2.42
N GLY A 27 -53.79 -7.43 -2.06
CA GLY A 27 -54.58 -6.28 -1.57
C GLY A 27 -55.58 -5.78 -2.61
N PHE A 28 -55.22 -5.75 -3.88
CA PHE A 28 -56.08 -5.31 -4.98
C PHE A 28 -57.22 -6.30 -5.26
N THR A 29 -56.91 -7.62 -5.18
CA THR A 29 -57.95 -8.65 -5.35
C THR A 29 -58.94 -8.70 -4.18
N VAL A 30 -58.52 -8.32 -2.98
CA VAL A 30 -59.37 -8.20 -1.79
C VAL A 30 -60.26 -6.97 -1.82
N GLU A 31 -59.79 -5.85 -2.40
CA GLU A 31 -60.54 -4.59 -2.52
C GLU A 31 -61.63 -4.66 -3.60
N GLU A 32 -61.50 -5.51 -4.64
CA GLU A 32 -62.48 -5.68 -5.71
C GLU A 32 -63.65 -6.63 -5.38
N GLY A 33 -63.80 -7.07 -4.12
CA GLY A 33 -65.07 -7.59 -3.68
C GLY A 33 -65.19 -9.07 -3.41
N MET A 34 -64.18 -9.76 -2.98
CA MET A 34 -64.29 -11.14 -2.46
C MET A 34 -64.59 -11.16 -0.97
N LYS A 35 -65.79 -11.56 -0.60
CA LYS A 35 -66.13 -11.95 0.77
C LYS A 35 -65.57 -13.36 1.06
N PRO A 36 -64.95 -13.60 2.20
CA PRO A 36 -64.33 -14.87 2.50
C PRO A 36 -65.35 -15.93 2.87
N GLN A 37 -65.35 -17.03 2.12
CA GLN A 37 -65.88 -18.35 2.60
C GLN A 37 -64.74 -19.35 2.52
N ALA A 38 -64.45 -19.97 3.66
CA ALA A 38 -63.20 -20.69 3.91
C ALA A 38 -63.17 -22.05 3.15
N ASP A 39 -62.01 -22.50 2.83
CA ASP A 39 -61.54 -23.86 2.52
C ASP A 39 -61.55 -24.38 1.06
N ALA A 40 -62.48 -24.02 0.20
CA ALA A 40 -62.36 -24.30 -1.24
C ALA A 40 -61.81 -23.12 -2.01
N GLU A 41 -61.69 -21.98 -1.35
CA GLU A 41 -61.38 -20.67 -1.93
C GLU A 41 -59.87 -20.37 -1.98
N ALA A 42 -59.04 -20.98 -1.10
CA ALA A 42 -57.60 -20.76 -1.14
C ALA A 42 -56.95 -21.23 -2.45
N ILE A 43 -57.48 -22.35 -3.01
CA ILE A 43 -56.99 -22.87 -4.30
C ILE A 43 -57.49 -21.99 -5.46
N SER A 44 -58.70 -21.45 -5.37
CA SER A 44 -59.25 -20.55 -6.40
C SER A 44 -58.57 -19.17 -6.39
N VAL A 45 -58.15 -18.69 -5.21
CA VAL A 45 -57.37 -17.45 -5.07
C VAL A 45 -55.99 -17.62 -5.70
N TRP A 46 -55.33 -18.75 -5.45
CA TRP A 46 -54.01 -19.01 -6.08
C TRP A 46 -54.11 -19.18 -7.59
N THR A 47 -55.13 -19.84 -8.10
CA THR A 47 -55.36 -19.94 -9.55
C THR A 47 -55.72 -18.61 -10.16
N SER A 48 -56.52 -17.78 -9.49
CA SER A 48 -56.83 -16.41 -9.94
C SER A 48 -55.60 -15.49 -9.93
N ILE A 49 -54.72 -15.61 -8.92
CA ILE A 49 -53.42 -14.90 -8.87
C ILE A 49 -52.52 -15.38 -10.01
N LEU A 50 -52.41 -16.68 -10.24
CA LEU A 50 -51.62 -17.23 -11.33
C LEU A 50 -52.16 -16.78 -12.70
N ASP A 51 -53.47 -16.80 -12.90
CA ASP A 51 -54.13 -16.34 -14.12
C ASP A 51 -53.92 -14.83 -14.34
N THR A 52 -53.97 -14.04 -13.26
CA THR A 52 -53.68 -12.60 -13.32
C THR A 52 -52.21 -12.32 -13.65
N LEU A 53 -51.32 -13.11 -13.11
CA LEU A 53 -49.87 -12.99 -13.34
C LEU A 53 -49.43 -13.52 -14.72
N THR A 54 -50.21 -14.44 -15.31
CA THR A 54 -49.93 -15.04 -16.63
C THR A 54 -50.79 -14.47 -17.75
N SER A 55 -51.86 -13.70 -17.43
CA SER A 55 -52.73 -13.08 -18.43
C SER A 55 -52.05 -11.93 -19.19
N ASP A 56 -52.44 -11.75 -20.44
CA ASP A 56 -51.94 -10.72 -21.34
C ASP A 56 -52.12 -9.31 -20.73
N SER A 57 -51.03 -8.51 -20.79
CA SER A 57 -50.97 -7.18 -20.18
C SER A 57 -51.96 -6.14 -20.75
N GLU A 58 -52.68 -6.47 -21.82
CA GLU A 58 -53.62 -5.54 -22.47
C GLU A 58 -54.90 -5.29 -21.65
N LYS A 59 -55.23 -6.19 -20.69
CA LYS A 59 -56.45 -6.07 -19.91
C LYS A 59 -56.29 -5.42 -18.53
N ALA A 60 -55.06 -5.12 -18.10
CA ALA A 60 -54.78 -4.53 -16.80
C ALA A 60 -54.65 -3.03 -16.87
N GLU A 61 -55.41 -2.25 -16.06
CA GLU A 61 -55.31 -0.81 -16.00
C GLU A 61 -54.28 -0.33 -14.97
N GLY A 62 -53.53 0.74 -15.30
CA GLY A 62 -52.72 1.49 -14.36
C GLY A 62 -51.61 0.70 -13.66
N TRP A 63 -51.67 0.63 -12.35
CA TRP A 63 -50.67 0.00 -11.49
C TRP A 63 -50.50 -1.50 -11.71
N ALA A 64 -51.56 -2.23 -12.13
CA ALA A 64 -51.46 -3.63 -12.45
C ALA A 64 -50.51 -3.90 -13.63
N LYS A 65 -50.47 -3.03 -14.63
CA LYS A 65 -49.52 -3.14 -15.75
C LYS A 65 -48.08 -2.97 -15.30
N VAL A 66 -47.82 -2.03 -14.39
CA VAL A 66 -46.46 -1.79 -13.82
C VAL A 66 -46.03 -3.02 -13.00
N MET A 67 -46.90 -3.58 -12.19
CA MET A 67 -46.62 -4.75 -11.36
C MET A 67 -46.39 -6.01 -12.20
N HIS A 68 -47.20 -6.21 -13.24
CA HIS A 68 -47.01 -7.30 -14.19
C HIS A 68 -45.65 -7.17 -14.95
N LEU A 69 -45.28 -5.96 -15.35
CA LEU A 69 -43.97 -5.71 -15.96
C LEU A 69 -42.84 -6.04 -15.00
N LEU A 70 -42.90 -5.57 -13.75
CA LEU A 70 -41.90 -5.85 -12.71
C LEU A 70 -41.78 -7.34 -12.40
N PHE A 71 -42.89 -8.04 -12.32
CA PHE A 71 -42.92 -9.49 -12.11
C PHE A 71 -42.28 -10.23 -13.28
N ASN A 72 -42.64 -9.89 -14.52
CA ASN A 72 -42.08 -10.52 -15.72
C ASN A 72 -40.57 -10.23 -15.85
N VAL A 73 -40.11 -9.02 -15.52
CA VAL A 73 -38.68 -8.68 -15.48
C VAL A 73 -37.96 -9.50 -14.42
N THR A 74 -38.57 -9.67 -13.23
CA THR A 74 -37.99 -10.46 -12.13
C THR A 74 -37.91 -11.94 -12.49
N LEU A 75 -38.99 -12.47 -13.11
CA LEU A 75 -39.05 -13.86 -13.56
C LEU A 75 -38.05 -14.15 -14.70
N ALA A 76 -37.98 -13.25 -15.68
CA ALA A 76 -36.98 -13.33 -16.76
C ALA A 76 -35.57 -13.28 -16.22
N TRP A 77 -35.29 -12.41 -15.23
CA TRP A 77 -34.02 -12.35 -14.54
C TRP A 77 -33.69 -13.65 -13.79
N ALA A 78 -34.64 -14.19 -13.01
CA ALA A 78 -34.44 -15.45 -12.31
C ALA A 78 -34.15 -16.59 -13.31
N GLY A 79 -34.88 -16.64 -14.43
CA GLY A 79 -34.66 -17.62 -15.51
C GLY A 79 -33.27 -17.48 -16.13
N VAL A 80 -32.82 -16.26 -16.42
CA VAL A 80 -31.46 -15.97 -16.94
C VAL A 80 -30.42 -16.43 -15.92
N ARG A 81 -30.63 -16.18 -14.63
CA ARG A 81 -29.68 -16.57 -13.57
C ARG A 81 -29.56 -18.11 -13.45
N VAL A 82 -30.71 -18.83 -13.47
CA VAL A 82 -30.71 -20.29 -13.45
C VAL A 82 -30.06 -20.85 -14.71
N TYR A 83 -30.34 -20.29 -15.88
CA TYR A 83 -29.71 -20.70 -17.13
C TYR A 83 -28.20 -20.46 -17.09
N MET A 84 -27.74 -19.31 -16.63
CA MET A 84 -26.33 -19.00 -16.51
C MET A 84 -25.60 -19.88 -15.49
N SER A 85 -26.25 -20.21 -14.38
CA SER A 85 -25.75 -21.15 -13.37
C SER A 85 -25.63 -22.58 -13.93
N THR A 86 -26.64 -23.05 -14.63
CA THR A 86 -26.70 -24.43 -15.17
C THR A 86 -25.86 -24.61 -16.44
N ALA A 87 -25.75 -23.60 -17.28
CA ALA A 87 -24.94 -23.63 -18.49
C ALA A 87 -23.43 -23.45 -18.21
N GLY A 88 -23.00 -23.30 -16.95
CA GLY A 88 -21.61 -23.05 -16.59
C GLY A 88 -21.07 -21.72 -17.12
N PHE A 89 -21.97 -20.81 -17.56
CA PHE A 89 -21.59 -19.51 -18.07
C PHE A 89 -21.18 -18.60 -16.92
N LYS A 90 -19.88 -18.27 -16.86
CA LYS A 90 -19.35 -17.37 -15.86
C LYS A 90 -19.50 -15.93 -16.36
N TRP A 91 -20.48 -15.20 -15.79
CA TRP A 91 -20.70 -13.78 -16.11
C TRP A 91 -19.44 -12.95 -15.97
N ASP A 92 -18.62 -13.26 -14.98
CA ASP A 92 -17.35 -12.55 -14.76
C ASP A 92 -16.39 -12.72 -15.94
N ASN A 93 -16.29 -13.89 -16.53
CA ASN A 93 -15.46 -14.12 -17.73
C ASN A 93 -15.95 -13.30 -18.91
N PHE A 94 -17.28 -13.23 -19.11
CA PHE A 94 -17.85 -12.40 -20.16
C PHE A 94 -17.64 -10.91 -19.88
N ALA A 95 -17.91 -10.47 -18.67
CA ALA A 95 -17.78 -9.08 -18.27
C ALA A 95 -16.34 -8.58 -18.39
N ALA A 96 -15.36 -9.37 -17.94
CA ALA A 96 -13.94 -9.05 -18.08
C ALA A 96 -13.53 -8.94 -19.57
N ARG A 97 -13.91 -9.94 -20.35
CA ARG A 97 -13.46 -10.07 -21.75
C ARG A 97 -14.09 -9.06 -22.69
N TYR A 98 -15.35 -8.66 -22.48
CA TYR A 98 -16.11 -7.89 -23.46
C TYR A 98 -16.61 -6.53 -22.96
N LEU A 99 -16.86 -6.37 -21.67
CA LEU A 99 -17.48 -5.17 -21.12
C LEU A 99 -16.51 -4.24 -20.40
N ALA A 100 -15.44 -4.77 -19.80
CA ALA A 100 -14.49 -3.96 -19.04
C ALA A 100 -13.65 -3.06 -19.97
N ARG A 101 -13.55 -1.77 -19.63
CA ARG A 101 -12.74 -0.78 -20.33
C ARG A 101 -12.08 0.15 -19.33
N SER A 102 -10.87 0.62 -19.61
CA SER A 102 -10.06 1.48 -18.74
C SER A 102 -10.01 0.93 -17.30
N HIS A 103 -10.04 -0.40 -17.18
CA HIS A 103 -10.10 -1.10 -15.92
C HIS A 103 -8.71 -1.46 -15.41
N VAL A 104 -8.64 -1.81 -14.13
CA VAL A 104 -7.42 -2.34 -13.51
C VAL A 104 -7.50 -3.86 -13.50
N ILE A 105 -6.42 -4.49 -13.90
CA ILE A 105 -6.23 -5.94 -13.83
C ILE A 105 -5.28 -6.24 -12.68
N ILE A 106 -5.67 -7.14 -11.79
CA ILE A 106 -4.82 -7.67 -10.72
C ILE A 106 -4.67 -9.17 -10.95
N ILE A 107 -3.44 -9.64 -11.12
CA ILE A 107 -3.12 -11.06 -11.29
C ILE A 107 -2.21 -11.49 -10.16
N ALA A 108 -2.70 -12.37 -9.29
CA ALA A 108 -2.03 -12.80 -8.07
C ALA A 108 -2.09 -14.32 -7.86
N GLY A 109 -1.40 -14.80 -6.82
CA GLY A 109 -1.42 -16.18 -6.37
C GLY A 109 -0.29 -17.04 -6.91
N LYS A 110 -0.38 -18.35 -6.68
CA LYS A 110 0.69 -19.30 -7.01
C LYS A 110 0.92 -19.40 -8.50
N SER A 111 2.19 -19.53 -8.87
CA SER A 111 2.65 -19.82 -10.21
C SER A 111 2.22 -21.21 -10.66
N GLU A 112 2.06 -21.43 -11.98
CA GLU A 112 1.81 -22.76 -12.53
C GLU A 112 2.92 -23.74 -12.12
N GLU A 113 2.57 -24.98 -11.75
CA GLU A 113 3.54 -26.01 -11.36
C GLU A 113 4.57 -26.33 -12.45
N ASN A 114 4.25 -26.07 -13.72
CA ASN A 114 5.09 -26.30 -14.89
C ASN A 114 5.82 -25.04 -15.40
N SER A 115 5.84 -23.94 -14.66
CA SER A 115 6.61 -22.76 -15.06
C SER A 115 8.10 -23.08 -15.10
N PRO A 116 8.85 -22.67 -16.17
CA PRO A 116 10.30 -22.87 -16.27
C PRO A 116 11.08 -22.32 -15.07
N SER A 117 10.48 -21.42 -14.30
CA SER A 117 11.05 -20.83 -13.08
C SER A 117 11.08 -21.80 -11.89
N ASN A 118 10.30 -22.89 -11.91
CA ASN A 118 10.24 -23.85 -10.80
C ASN A 118 11.42 -24.84 -10.74
N THR A 119 12.33 -24.83 -11.72
CA THR A 119 13.50 -25.73 -11.75
C THR A 119 14.71 -25.22 -10.96
N GLY A 120 14.64 -24.05 -10.37
CA GLY A 120 15.72 -23.44 -9.60
C GLY A 120 15.37 -23.22 -8.14
N ARG A 121 15.87 -24.13 -7.27
CA ARG A 121 16.00 -24.00 -5.80
C ARG A 121 14.83 -23.28 -5.11
N GLN A 122 14.03 -24.03 -4.39
CA GLN A 122 13.32 -23.52 -3.22
C GLN A 122 14.33 -22.73 -2.37
N PHE A 123 14.32 -21.40 -2.50
CA PHE A 123 14.93 -20.54 -1.49
C PHE A 123 14.18 -20.87 -0.20
N SER A 124 14.90 -21.45 0.75
CA SER A 124 14.40 -21.85 2.05
C SER A 124 13.56 -20.71 2.62
N ASN A 125 12.32 -21.03 2.97
CA ASN A 125 11.39 -20.17 3.67
C ASN A 125 12.11 -19.47 4.83
N SER A 126 12.54 -18.25 4.62
CA SER A 126 12.94 -17.38 5.72
C SER A 126 11.72 -17.21 6.62
N ALA A 127 11.92 -17.37 7.92
CA ALA A 127 10.84 -17.37 8.91
C ALA A 127 10.24 -15.97 9.17
N GLY A 128 10.45 -15.04 8.27
CA GLY A 128 9.89 -13.70 8.32
C GLY A 128 8.47 -13.62 7.74
N LEU A 129 7.79 -12.52 7.99
CA LEU A 129 6.48 -12.21 7.44
C LEU A 129 6.58 -12.21 5.91
N GLU A 130 6.14 -13.27 5.26
CA GLU A 130 5.70 -13.25 3.87
C GLU A 130 4.27 -12.76 3.86
N VAL A 131 4.01 -11.64 3.22
CA VAL A 131 2.65 -11.13 3.06
C VAL A 131 1.89 -12.14 2.20
N ASP A 132 0.68 -12.50 2.62
CA ASP A 132 -0.19 -13.33 1.79
C ASP A 132 -0.64 -12.47 0.58
N LYS A 133 -0.04 -12.74 -0.56
CA LYS A 133 -0.30 -12.03 -1.81
C LYS A 133 -1.74 -12.16 -2.27
N SER A 134 -2.39 -13.26 -1.93
CA SER A 134 -3.81 -13.48 -2.23
C SER A 134 -4.68 -12.54 -1.40
N ALA A 135 -4.41 -12.42 -0.10
CA ALA A 135 -5.12 -11.51 0.79
C ALA A 135 -4.86 -10.04 0.37
N LEU A 136 -3.62 -9.68 0.11
CA LEU A 136 -3.27 -8.33 -0.37
C LEU A 136 -3.97 -8.00 -1.71
N ALA A 137 -4.02 -8.95 -2.66
CA ALA A 137 -4.70 -8.75 -3.94
C ALA A 137 -6.21 -8.51 -3.77
N ILE A 138 -6.85 -9.23 -2.84
CA ILE A 138 -8.26 -9.05 -2.50
C ILE A 138 -8.49 -7.65 -1.93
N GLU A 139 -7.69 -7.24 -0.95
CA GLU A 139 -7.79 -5.92 -0.32
C GLU A 139 -7.57 -4.78 -1.33
N LEU A 140 -6.56 -4.91 -2.19
CA LEU A 140 -6.31 -3.97 -3.28
C LEU A 140 -7.49 -3.89 -4.25
N ALA A 141 -8.04 -5.04 -4.65
CA ALA A 141 -9.17 -5.09 -5.55
C ALA A 141 -10.41 -4.40 -4.95
N LEU A 142 -10.71 -4.66 -3.68
CA LEU A 142 -11.82 -4.03 -2.95
C LEU A 142 -11.65 -2.51 -2.87
N SER A 143 -10.46 -2.05 -2.52
CA SER A 143 -10.16 -0.64 -2.41
C SER A 143 -10.23 0.07 -3.76
N MET A 144 -9.61 -0.48 -4.81
CA MET A 144 -9.60 0.13 -6.14
C MET A 144 -10.98 0.11 -6.82
N ALA A 145 -11.84 -0.86 -6.49
CA ALA A 145 -13.19 -0.97 -7.05
C ALA A 145 -14.09 0.22 -6.69
N THR A 146 -13.75 1.00 -5.66
CA THR A 146 -14.48 2.21 -5.30
C THR A 146 -14.38 3.32 -6.37
N SER A 147 -13.28 3.35 -7.11
CA SER A 147 -12.97 4.40 -8.10
C SER A 147 -12.93 3.92 -9.55
N ARG A 148 -12.62 2.64 -9.79
CA ARG A 148 -12.40 2.08 -11.14
C ARG A 148 -12.99 0.67 -11.24
N PRO A 149 -13.37 0.20 -12.44
CA PRO A 149 -13.65 -1.21 -12.66
C PRO A 149 -12.39 -2.04 -12.40
N VAL A 150 -12.51 -3.16 -11.68
CA VAL A 150 -11.40 -4.06 -11.36
C VAL A 150 -11.72 -5.47 -11.85
N VAL A 151 -10.73 -6.09 -12.48
CA VAL A 151 -10.72 -7.52 -12.83
C VAL A 151 -9.63 -8.18 -12.00
N LEU A 152 -10.00 -9.09 -11.10
CA LEU A 152 -9.08 -9.85 -10.26
C LEU A 152 -8.99 -11.29 -10.79
N ASN A 153 -7.78 -11.74 -11.14
CA ASN A 153 -7.49 -13.15 -11.39
C ASN A 153 -6.78 -13.73 -10.16
N LEU A 154 -7.47 -14.64 -9.50
CA LEU A 154 -6.98 -15.33 -8.31
C LEU A 154 -7.61 -16.73 -8.23
N LYS A 155 -6.77 -17.79 -8.23
CA LYS A 155 -7.19 -19.19 -8.35
C LYS A 155 -8.14 -19.64 -7.24
N SER A 156 -7.92 -19.20 -6.01
CA SER A 156 -8.70 -19.63 -4.84
C SER A 156 -9.11 -18.41 -4.02
N VAL A 157 -10.40 -18.28 -3.78
CA VAL A 157 -10.99 -17.22 -2.94
C VAL A 157 -12.06 -17.88 -2.08
N ASP A 158 -12.02 -17.67 -0.78
CA ASP A 158 -13.05 -18.15 0.13
C ASP A 158 -14.40 -17.47 -0.11
N GLU A 159 -15.49 -18.06 0.38
CA GLU A 159 -16.85 -17.59 0.09
C GLU A 159 -17.13 -16.20 0.69
N SER A 160 -16.56 -15.87 1.85
CA SER A 160 -16.71 -14.55 2.47
C SER A 160 -16.10 -13.46 1.60
N ASN A 161 -14.85 -13.65 1.17
CA ASN A 161 -14.16 -12.71 0.30
C ASN A 161 -14.78 -12.67 -1.11
N ARG A 162 -15.28 -13.77 -1.62
CA ARG A 162 -16.04 -13.82 -2.88
C ARG A 162 -17.27 -12.92 -2.82
N THR A 163 -18.02 -12.98 -1.73
CA THR A 163 -19.20 -12.14 -1.52
C THR A 163 -18.82 -10.66 -1.46
N LYS A 164 -17.78 -10.29 -0.68
CA LYS A 164 -17.28 -8.92 -0.59
C LYS A 164 -16.83 -8.36 -1.95
N LEU A 165 -16.07 -9.15 -2.71
CA LEU A 165 -15.62 -8.77 -4.06
C LEU A 165 -16.79 -8.55 -5.01
N TRP A 166 -17.78 -9.42 -4.95
CA TRP A 166 -19.01 -9.30 -5.75
C TRP A 166 -19.78 -8.03 -5.41
N GLU A 167 -20.02 -7.76 -4.11
CA GLU A 167 -20.72 -6.56 -3.63
C GLU A 167 -19.98 -5.27 -4.03
N ALA A 168 -18.65 -5.29 -4.00
CA ALA A 168 -17.80 -4.18 -4.45
C ALA A 168 -17.79 -3.99 -5.98
N GLY A 169 -18.38 -4.94 -6.74
CA GLY A 169 -18.39 -4.88 -8.21
C GLY A 169 -17.09 -5.33 -8.88
N VAL A 170 -16.23 -6.04 -8.16
CA VAL A 170 -15.02 -6.66 -8.73
C VAL A 170 -15.40 -7.83 -9.62
N THR A 171 -14.78 -7.94 -10.79
CA THR A 171 -14.93 -9.08 -11.67
C THR A 171 -13.87 -10.12 -11.32
N LEU A 172 -14.31 -11.29 -10.80
CA LEU A 172 -13.41 -12.33 -10.30
C LEU A 172 -13.25 -13.46 -11.33
N LEU A 173 -12.01 -13.74 -11.71
CA LEU A 173 -11.62 -14.88 -12.55
C LEU A 173 -10.83 -15.88 -11.71
N THR A 174 -11.39 -17.07 -11.51
CA THR A 174 -10.80 -18.13 -10.65
C THR A 174 -10.14 -19.26 -11.44
N GLU A 175 -10.13 -19.17 -12.77
CA GLU A 175 -9.56 -20.20 -13.61
C GLU A 175 -8.04 -20.14 -13.62
N ASP A 176 -7.42 -21.32 -13.54
CA ASP A 176 -5.99 -21.50 -13.79
C ASP A 176 -5.78 -21.51 -15.31
N MET A 177 -5.24 -20.43 -15.82
CA MET A 177 -5.07 -20.23 -17.26
C MET A 177 -3.61 -19.96 -17.57
N ALA A 178 -3.16 -20.45 -18.73
CA ALA A 178 -1.88 -20.05 -19.29
C ALA A 178 -1.81 -18.52 -19.43
N MET A 179 -0.64 -17.95 -19.31
CA MET A 179 -0.40 -16.49 -19.25
C MET A 179 -1.09 -15.69 -20.37
N ALA A 180 -0.99 -16.15 -21.62
CA ALA A 180 -1.66 -15.50 -22.75
C ALA A 180 -3.20 -15.55 -22.64
N ALA A 181 -3.74 -16.66 -22.13
CA ALA A 181 -5.18 -16.84 -21.95
C ALA A 181 -5.71 -15.94 -20.82
N VAL A 182 -4.96 -15.78 -19.72
CA VAL A 182 -5.31 -14.84 -18.64
C VAL A 182 -5.38 -13.42 -19.17
N LEU A 183 -4.40 -12.96 -19.93
CA LEU A 183 -4.39 -11.60 -20.49
C LEU A 183 -5.56 -11.37 -21.46
N ALA A 184 -5.89 -12.37 -22.29
CA ALA A 184 -7.04 -12.30 -23.17
C ALA A 184 -8.37 -12.30 -22.37
N ALA A 185 -8.48 -13.16 -21.36
CA ALA A 185 -9.68 -13.27 -20.51
C ALA A 185 -9.91 -12.01 -19.66
N THR A 186 -8.84 -11.38 -19.18
CA THR A 186 -8.90 -10.15 -18.39
C THR A 186 -9.10 -8.89 -19.23
N GLY A 187 -9.04 -8.99 -20.57
CA GLY A 187 -9.23 -7.84 -21.47
C GLY A 187 -8.07 -6.85 -21.45
N ALA A 188 -6.83 -7.32 -21.35
CA ALA A 188 -5.62 -6.49 -21.24
C ALA A 188 -5.49 -5.41 -22.32
N GLN A 189 -5.99 -5.67 -23.54
CA GLN A 189 -5.98 -4.72 -24.65
C GLN A 189 -6.76 -3.41 -24.38
N ARG A 190 -7.63 -3.40 -23.37
CA ARG A 190 -8.49 -2.25 -23.02
C ARG A 190 -8.31 -1.80 -21.57
N ALA A 191 -7.36 -2.40 -20.87
CA ALA A 191 -7.04 -2.06 -19.49
C ALA A 191 -6.21 -0.77 -19.42
N SER A 192 -6.37 0.01 -18.36
CA SER A 192 -5.50 1.15 -18.07
C SER A 192 -4.30 0.75 -17.22
N MET A 193 -4.42 -0.32 -16.43
CA MET A 193 -3.37 -0.77 -15.53
C MET A 193 -3.39 -2.29 -15.37
N LEU A 194 -2.20 -2.88 -15.33
CA LEU A 194 -1.96 -4.27 -14.93
C LEU A 194 -1.08 -4.29 -13.68
N ILE A 195 -1.52 -5.02 -12.65
CA ILE A 195 -0.75 -5.29 -11.44
C ILE A 195 -0.40 -6.77 -11.43
N ALA A 196 0.88 -7.09 -11.68
CA ALA A 196 1.41 -8.44 -11.66
C ALA A 196 2.02 -8.72 -10.28
N MET A 197 1.38 -9.61 -9.50
CA MET A 197 1.77 -9.92 -8.12
C MET A 197 1.65 -11.41 -7.77
N ARG A 198 2.11 -12.27 -8.69
CA ARG A 198 2.29 -13.70 -8.42
C ARG A 198 3.45 -13.93 -7.45
N ASP A 199 3.48 -15.10 -6.83
CA ASP A 199 4.49 -15.47 -5.82
C ASP A 199 5.92 -15.46 -6.36
N HIS A 200 6.12 -15.75 -7.65
CA HIS A 200 7.43 -15.74 -8.27
C HIS A 200 7.63 -14.50 -9.16
N TYR A 201 8.67 -13.72 -8.89
CA TYR A 201 8.96 -12.49 -9.62
C TYR A 201 9.21 -12.71 -11.13
N GLY A 202 9.78 -13.86 -11.53
CA GLY A 202 9.98 -14.22 -12.92
C GLY A 202 8.66 -14.30 -13.71
N ASP A 203 7.59 -14.80 -13.07
CA ASP A 203 6.26 -14.84 -13.68
C ASP A 203 5.65 -13.45 -13.80
N ASN A 204 5.92 -12.57 -12.83
CA ASN A 204 5.49 -11.17 -12.89
C ASN A 204 6.16 -10.42 -14.04
N ILE A 205 7.46 -10.66 -14.27
CA ILE A 205 8.19 -10.12 -15.41
C ILE A 205 7.62 -10.65 -16.72
N ALA A 206 7.44 -11.97 -16.83
CA ALA A 206 6.91 -12.60 -18.03
C ALA A 206 5.49 -12.13 -18.35
N LEU A 207 4.64 -12.00 -17.33
CA LEU A 207 3.28 -11.48 -17.44
C LEU A 207 3.27 -10.02 -17.92
N THR A 208 4.12 -9.17 -17.35
CA THR A 208 4.27 -7.78 -17.75
C THR A 208 4.73 -7.66 -19.22
N ARG A 209 5.72 -8.45 -19.61
CA ARG A 209 6.20 -8.50 -21.00
C ARG A 209 5.10 -8.95 -21.96
N SER A 210 4.39 -10.02 -21.62
CA SER A 210 3.29 -10.54 -22.44
C SER A 210 2.13 -9.53 -22.54
N ALA A 211 1.87 -8.75 -21.50
CA ALA A 211 0.83 -7.72 -21.53
C ALA A 211 1.14 -6.65 -22.58
N PHE A 212 2.37 -6.17 -22.68
CA PHE A 212 2.77 -5.21 -23.72
C PHE A 212 2.70 -5.82 -25.14
N SER A 213 3.12 -7.07 -25.31
CA SER A 213 3.02 -7.76 -26.59
C SER A 213 1.57 -7.96 -27.05
N HIS A 214 0.64 -8.21 -26.12
CA HIS A 214 -0.79 -8.37 -26.42
C HIS A 214 -1.54 -7.04 -26.58
N SER A 215 -0.96 -5.94 -26.14
CA SER A 215 -1.60 -4.63 -26.06
C SER A 215 -0.83 -3.57 -26.88
N MET A 216 -0.26 -3.96 -28.02
CA MET A 216 0.57 -3.08 -28.86
C MET A 216 -0.13 -1.77 -29.24
N ASP A 217 -1.44 -1.81 -29.44
CA ASP A 217 -2.25 -0.64 -29.79
C ASP A 217 -2.69 0.18 -28.56
N ASN A 218 -2.48 -0.35 -27.34
CA ASN A 218 -2.88 0.31 -26.10
C ASN A 218 -1.70 1.07 -25.49
N THR A 219 -1.54 2.33 -25.86
CA THR A 219 -0.49 3.22 -25.35
C THR A 219 -0.73 3.69 -23.91
N GLU A 220 -1.94 3.50 -23.36
CA GLU A 220 -2.31 3.93 -22.02
C GLU A 220 -2.05 2.86 -20.94
N LEU A 221 -1.73 1.60 -21.35
CA LEU A 221 -1.51 0.52 -20.39
C LEU A 221 -0.26 0.79 -19.53
N GLU A 222 -0.43 0.94 -18.24
CA GLU A 222 0.64 0.93 -17.25
C GLU A 222 0.75 -0.43 -16.58
N CYS A 223 1.96 -0.90 -16.33
CA CYS A 223 2.22 -2.15 -15.64
C CYS A 223 2.95 -1.91 -14.31
N LYS A 224 2.43 -2.51 -13.23
CA LYS A 224 3.09 -2.57 -11.92
C LYS A 224 3.52 -4.00 -11.67
N CYS A 225 4.82 -4.21 -11.51
CA CYS A 225 5.44 -5.53 -11.42
C CYS A 225 6.04 -5.72 -10.02
N LEU A 226 5.53 -6.70 -9.28
CA LEU A 226 6.07 -7.07 -7.97
C LEU A 226 7.40 -7.80 -8.15
N ILE A 227 8.44 -7.30 -7.51
CA ILE A 227 9.77 -7.91 -7.48
C ILE A 227 10.15 -8.22 -6.03
N GLU A 228 10.20 -9.50 -5.72
CA GLU A 228 10.67 -10.05 -4.45
C GLU A 228 11.69 -11.17 -4.70
N PRO A 229 12.59 -11.43 -3.77
CA PRO A 229 12.89 -10.71 -2.54
C PRO A 229 13.66 -9.40 -2.77
N LEU A 230 13.89 -8.64 -1.69
CA LEU A 230 14.62 -7.36 -1.75
C LEU A 230 16.01 -7.46 -2.39
N SER A 231 16.71 -8.56 -2.17
CA SER A 231 18.02 -8.83 -2.76
C SER A 231 17.98 -8.89 -4.29
N VAL A 232 16.89 -9.41 -4.85
CA VAL A 232 16.65 -9.43 -6.30
C VAL A 232 16.31 -8.02 -6.78
N LYS A 233 15.42 -7.31 -6.09
CA LYS A 233 15.03 -5.93 -6.46
C LYS A 233 16.24 -5.00 -6.54
N ARG A 234 17.20 -5.15 -5.64
CA ARG A 234 18.43 -4.34 -5.62
C ARG A 234 19.26 -4.47 -6.91
N THR A 235 19.36 -5.67 -7.46
CA THR A 235 20.15 -5.95 -8.66
C THR A 235 19.34 -5.87 -9.95
N PHE A 236 18.01 -5.75 -9.82
CA PHE A 236 17.09 -5.75 -10.93
C PHE A 236 17.20 -4.45 -11.74
N ARG A 237 17.39 -4.59 -13.06
CA ARG A 237 17.38 -3.47 -14.00
C ARG A 237 16.28 -3.73 -15.01
N LEU A 238 15.39 -2.76 -15.16
CA LEU A 238 14.29 -2.87 -16.12
C LEU A 238 14.78 -3.09 -17.55
N GLU A 239 15.89 -2.43 -17.90
CA GLU A 239 16.49 -2.47 -19.23
C GLU A 239 16.98 -3.87 -19.63
N ASP A 240 17.29 -4.74 -18.68
CA ASP A 240 17.72 -6.12 -18.93
C ASP A 240 16.56 -7.04 -19.34
N TYR A 241 15.32 -6.61 -19.09
CA TYR A 241 14.12 -7.44 -19.23
C TYR A 241 13.08 -6.88 -20.19
N PHE A 242 13.09 -5.56 -20.46
CA PHE A 242 12.05 -4.89 -21.23
C PHE A 242 12.66 -4.00 -22.31
N GLU A 243 11.90 -3.80 -23.38
CA GLU A 243 12.28 -2.90 -24.47
C GLU A 243 12.15 -1.42 -24.02
N ASN A 244 12.99 -0.56 -24.57
CA ASN A 244 13.08 0.85 -24.18
C ASN A 244 11.73 1.58 -24.27
N ASP A 245 10.91 1.30 -25.26
CA ASP A 245 9.62 1.94 -25.49
C ASP A 245 8.57 1.59 -24.40
N SER A 246 8.75 0.46 -23.71
CA SER A 246 7.86 0.04 -22.61
C SER A 246 8.31 0.55 -21.24
N LEU A 247 9.59 0.89 -21.08
CA LEU A 247 10.17 1.29 -19.78
C LEU A 247 9.42 2.43 -19.06
N PRO A 248 8.98 3.49 -19.77
CA PRO A 248 8.24 4.58 -19.10
C PRO A 248 6.94 4.14 -18.45
N ARG A 249 6.35 3.04 -18.91
CA ARG A 249 5.06 2.52 -18.47
C ARG A 249 5.15 1.40 -17.43
N ILE A 250 6.38 0.98 -17.06
CA ILE A 250 6.62 -0.08 -16.09
C ILE A 250 7.06 0.53 -14.78
N ARG A 251 6.46 0.05 -13.69
CA ARG A 251 6.85 0.36 -12.31
C ARG A 251 7.11 -0.93 -11.59
N ILE A 252 8.26 -1.03 -10.96
CA ILE A 252 8.55 -2.13 -10.03
C ILE A 252 8.18 -1.71 -8.62
N PHE A 253 7.62 -2.62 -7.86
CA PHE A 253 7.34 -2.40 -6.44
C PHE A 253 7.73 -3.61 -5.62
N ASN A 254 7.87 -3.39 -4.33
CA ASN A 254 8.08 -4.44 -3.32
C ASN A 254 7.16 -4.11 -2.15
N GLU A 255 6.31 -5.05 -1.76
CA GLU A 255 5.30 -4.80 -0.75
C GLU A 255 5.90 -4.53 0.63
N ALA A 256 6.99 -5.22 0.99
CA ALA A 256 7.65 -5.00 2.26
C ALA A 256 8.25 -3.59 2.38
N GLU A 257 8.79 -3.04 1.28
CA GLU A 257 9.25 -1.65 1.25
C GLU A 257 8.09 -0.65 1.38
N LEU A 258 6.94 -0.93 0.75
CA LEU A 258 5.75 -0.08 0.89
C LEU A 258 5.23 -0.08 2.33
N ILE A 259 5.18 -1.26 2.97
CA ILE A 259 4.80 -1.40 4.38
C ILE A 259 5.77 -0.61 5.26
N ALA A 260 7.07 -0.82 5.10
CA ALA A 260 8.10 -0.14 5.88
C ALA A 260 8.03 1.38 5.75
N ARG A 261 7.85 1.89 4.54
CA ARG A 261 7.70 3.32 4.27
C ARG A 261 6.49 3.89 5.00
N ARG A 262 5.33 3.25 4.87
CA ARG A 262 4.08 3.69 5.49
C ARG A 262 4.08 3.59 7.02
N ILE A 263 4.60 2.50 7.58
CA ILE A 263 4.67 2.38 9.03
C ILE A 263 5.55 3.48 9.63
N MET A 264 6.67 3.82 8.98
CA MET A 264 7.55 4.88 9.44
C MET A 264 7.00 6.30 9.20
N GLN A 265 6.15 6.51 8.20
CA GLN A 265 5.45 7.77 7.99
C GLN A 265 4.37 8.00 9.04
N ASN A 266 3.56 6.96 9.34
CA ASN A 266 2.45 7.07 10.28
C ASN A 266 2.90 7.02 11.74
N HIS A 267 3.97 6.28 12.02
CA HIS A 267 4.52 6.05 13.36
C HIS A 267 6.04 6.26 13.34
N PRO A 268 6.53 7.49 13.15
CA PRO A 268 7.97 7.75 13.02
C PRO A 268 8.71 7.49 14.32
N PRO A 269 9.88 6.81 14.29
CA PRO A 269 10.59 6.38 15.49
C PRO A 269 11.21 7.52 16.30
N ASP A 270 11.34 8.71 15.72
CA ASP A 270 11.84 9.93 16.35
C ASP A 270 10.74 10.74 17.07
N LEU A 271 9.47 10.44 16.86
CA LEU A 271 8.37 11.20 17.46
C LEU A 271 8.45 11.31 18.98
N PRO A 272 8.78 10.24 19.73
CA PRO A 272 8.91 10.34 21.19
C PRO A 272 10.11 11.15 21.68
N VAL A 273 11.17 11.29 20.87
CA VAL A 273 12.43 11.97 21.24
C VAL A 273 12.61 13.35 20.63
N ALA A 274 11.73 13.77 19.72
CA ALA A 274 11.85 15.04 19.02
C ALA A 274 12.04 16.24 19.96
N ARG A 275 11.46 16.18 21.17
CA ARG A 275 11.54 17.24 22.17
C ARG A 275 12.74 17.14 23.12
N SER A 276 13.31 15.95 23.36
CA SER A 276 14.36 15.70 24.35
C SER A 276 15.78 15.64 23.81
N ASN A 277 15.95 15.47 22.53
CA ASN A 277 17.10 15.75 21.67
C ASN A 277 18.47 15.10 21.94
N GLU A 278 18.76 14.57 23.11
CA GLU A 278 20.13 14.09 23.45
C GLU A 278 20.28 12.57 23.38
N ALA A 279 19.24 11.82 23.67
CA ALA A 279 19.34 10.37 23.80
C ALA A 279 19.50 9.65 22.44
N GLY A 280 18.95 10.21 21.36
CA GLY A 280 18.86 9.54 20.05
C GLY A 280 17.76 8.47 20.01
N VAL A 281 17.52 7.93 18.83
CA VAL A 281 16.47 6.91 18.58
C VAL A 281 16.98 5.52 18.94
N HIS A 282 16.17 4.74 19.67
CA HIS A 282 16.35 3.32 19.91
C HIS A 282 15.09 2.55 19.51
N LEU A 283 15.18 1.75 18.46
CA LEU A 283 14.09 0.93 17.94
C LEU A 283 14.25 -0.51 18.42
N VAL A 284 13.20 -1.12 18.95
CA VAL A 284 13.08 -2.58 19.08
C VAL A 284 12.34 -3.11 17.85
N LEU A 285 12.98 -3.99 17.10
CA LEU A 285 12.42 -4.61 15.90
C LEU A 285 12.24 -6.10 16.10
N VAL A 286 11.00 -6.55 16.19
CA VAL A 286 10.65 -7.96 16.36
C VAL A 286 10.23 -8.56 15.03
N GLY A 287 11.02 -9.51 14.53
CA GLY A 287 10.88 -10.12 13.22
C GLY A 287 11.78 -9.45 12.16
N LEU A 288 12.82 -10.16 11.71
CA LEU A 288 13.73 -9.70 10.65
C LEU A 288 13.39 -10.33 9.29
N GLY A 289 12.11 -10.60 9.03
CA GLY A 289 11.62 -10.99 7.71
C GLY A 289 11.70 -9.85 6.69
N SER A 290 11.05 -10.00 5.53
CA SER A 290 11.09 -8.99 4.45
C SER A 290 10.67 -7.61 4.92
N VAL A 291 9.63 -7.51 5.75
CA VAL A 291 9.16 -6.23 6.33
C VAL A 291 10.19 -5.67 7.31
N GLY A 292 10.68 -6.47 8.26
CA GLY A 292 11.70 -6.02 9.23
C GLY A 292 12.99 -5.57 8.55
N GLN A 293 13.45 -6.29 7.53
CA GLN A 293 14.61 -5.88 6.72
C GLN A 293 14.34 -4.55 6.00
N SER A 294 13.14 -4.37 5.45
CA SER A 294 12.75 -3.13 4.78
C SER A 294 12.68 -1.95 5.76
N ILE A 295 12.16 -2.16 6.98
CA ILE A 295 12.15 -1.15 8.05
C ILE A 295 13.59 -0.75 8.40
N LEU A 296 14.49 -1.71 8.55
CA LEU A 296 15.88 -1.44 8.88
C LEU A 296 16.59 -0.65 7.77
N LEU A 297 16.34 -0.99 6.49
CA LEU A 297 16.85 -0.22 5.35
C LEU A 297 16.26 1.18 5.27
N GLN A 298 14.97 1.32 5.55
CA GLN A 298 14.31 2.62 5.58
C GLN A 298 14.85 3.49 6.71
N LEU A 299 15.08 2.90 7.89
CA LEU A 299 15.72 3.58 9.02
C LEU A 299 17.16 4.00 8.68
N ALA A 300 17.93 3.16 7.99
CA ALA A 300 19.28 3.51 7.56
C ALA A 300 19.30 4.70 6.58
N ARG A 301 18.25 4.85 5.75
CA ARG A 301 18.13 6.00 4.82
C ARG A 301 17.60 7.25 5.48
N LEU A 302 16.65 7.14 6.40
CA LEU A 302 15.93 8.29 6.98
C LEU A 302 16.30 8.58 8.44
N GLY A 303 17.08 7.72 9.09
CA GLY A 303 17.42 7.83 10.51
C GLY A 303 18.49 8.90 10.82
N HIS A 304 18.51 9.99 10.07
CA HIS A 304 19.42 11.12 10.26
C HIS A 304 18.69 12.20 11.06
N TYR A 305 18.84 12.12 12.39
CA TYR A 305 18.12 12.93 13.35
C TYR A 305 18.99 14.10 13.85
N ARG A 306 18.34 15.09 14.50
CA ARG A 306 18.98 16.27 15.07
C ARG A 306 20.22 15.94 15.94
N SER A 307 20.17 14.85 16.70
CA SER A 307 21.27 14.45 17.59
C SER A 307 22.58 14.09 16.84
N GLY A 308 22.52 13.85 15.54
CA GLY A 308 23.65 13.32 14.76
C GLY A 308 24.09 11.90 15.16
N LYS A 309 23.41 11.27 16.15
CA LYS A 309 23.72 9.91 16.59
C LYS A 309 23.08 8.89 15.66
N GLN A 310 23.83 7.85 15.33
CA GLN A 310 23.25 6.70 14.61
C GLN A 310 22.09 6.11 15.41
N PRO A 311 20.96 5.75 14.77
CA PRO A 311 19.90 5.02 15.45
C PRO A 311 20.40 3.68 15.96
N LYS A 312 20.00 3.33 17.19
CA LYS A 312 20.21 2.00 17.78
C LYS A 312 19.02 1.13 17.42
N VAL A 313 19.25 -0.14 17.05
CA VAL A 313 18.19 -1.12 16.80
C VAL A 313 18.49 -2.42 17.51
N THR A 314 17.61 -2.82 18.41
CA THR A 314 17.61 -4.17 18.98
C THR A 314 16.71 -5.07 18.12
N VAL A 315 17.32 -5.96 17.37
CA VAL A 315 16.62 -6.87 16.46
C VAL A 315 16.41 -8.23 17.13
N ILE A 316 15.17 -8.66 17.20
CA ILE A 316 14.77 -9.91 17.83
C ILE A 316 14.13 -10.82 16.77
N ASP A 317 14.74 -11.98 16.52
CA ASP A 317 14.19 -13.01 15.63
C ASP A 317 14.81 -14.35 15.98
N ARG A 318 14.07 -15.44 15.78
CA ARG A 318 14.56 -16.80 16.01
C ARG A 318 15.73 -17.21 15.11
N ASN A 319 15.88 -16.57 13.96
CA ASN A 319 16.94 -16.84 12.96
C ASN A 319 17.77 -15.59 12.66
N VAL A 320 17.83 -14.64 13.60
CA VAL A 320 18.42 -13.31 13.38
C VAL A 320 19.85 -13.35 12.88
N LYS A 321 20.68 -14.28 13.37
CA LYS A 321 22.10 -14.37 12.98
C LYS A 321 22.27 -14.71 11.50
N GLN A 322 21.43 -15.60 10.97
CA GLN A 322 21.47 -15.95 9.56
C GLN A 322 20.95 -14.80 8.71
N GLN A 323 19.77 -14.26 9.04
CA GLN A 323 19.13 -13.17 8.31
C GLN A 323 19.99 -11.90 8.30
N TRP A 324 20.59 -11.56 9.44
CA TRP A 324 21.51 -10.43 9.56
C TRP A 324 22.77 -10.62 8.69
N ARG A 325 23.36 -11.83 8.67
CA ARG A 325 24.50 -12.13 7.80
C ARG A 325 24.14 -12.00 6.32
N GLU A 326 22.98 -12.48 5.91
CA GLU A 326 22.47 -12.35 4.54
C GLU A 326 22.26 -10.87 4.19
N MET A 327 21.70 -10.10 5.11
CA MET A 327 21.48 -8.67 4.94
C MET A 327 22.79 -7.89 4.83
N LEU A 328 23.79 -8.20 5.65
CA LEU A 328 25.13 -7.60 5.53
C LEU A 328 25.85 -8.01 4.24
N GLY A 329 25.61 -9.22 3.74
CA GLY A 329 26.10 -9.63 2.42
C GLY A 329 25.55 -8.78 1.29
N ALA A 330 24.28 -8.35 1.42
CA ALA A 330 23.63 -7.46 0.45
C ALA A 330 23.95 -5.98 0.69
N TYR A 331 24.05 -5.55 1.94
CA TYR A 331 24.23 -4.15 2.36
C TYR A 331 25.31 -4.01 3.42
N PRO A 332 26.59 -4.20 3.08
CA PRO A 332 27.68 -4.17 4.07
C PRO A 332 27.81 -2.80 4.75
N GLN A 333 27.33 -1.73 4.13
CA GLN A 333 27.37 -0.36 4.65
C GLN A 333 26.36 -0.10 5.79
N LEU A 334 25.42 -1.00 6.06
CA LEU A 334 24.44 -0.84 7.14
C LEU A 334 25.08 -0.57 8.49
N VAL A 335 26.21 -1.23 8.79
CA VAL A 335 26.94 -1.07 10.07
C VAL A 335 27.45 0.35 10.30
N SER A 336 27.65 1.14 9.24
CA SER A 336 28.05 2.54 9.34
C SER A 336 26.88 3.50 9.52
N LEU A 337 25.65 3.03 9.30
CA LEU A 337 24.46 3.88 9.34
C LEU A 337 23.57 3.60 10.56
N VAL A 338 23.53 2.35 11.03
CA VAL A 338 22.67 1.91 12.12
C VAL A 338 23.46 1.01 13.07
N GLN A 339 23.35 1.27 14.36
CA GLN A 339 23.92 0.42 15.41
C GLN A 339 22.95 -0.73 15.69
N VAL A 340 23.28 -1.95 15.24
CA VAL A 340 22.39 -3.12 15.37
C VAL A 340 22.88 -4.07 16.44
N GLU A 341 22.01 -4.41 17.39
CA GLU A 341 22.17 -5.48 18.37
C GLU A 341 21.18 -6.60 18.05
N THR A 342 21.67 -7.83 17.91
CA THR A 342 20.81 -8.97 17.53
C THR A 342 20.55 -9.89 18.72
N GLN A 343 19.29 -10.28 18.92
CA GLN A 343 18.83 -11.20 19.95
C GLN A 343 18.17 -12.42 19.28
N GLU A 344 18.78 -13.59 19.40
CA GLU A 344 18.24 -14.82 18.82
C GLU A 344 17.25 -15.46 19.80
N LEU A 345 16.01 -15.00 19.74
CA LEU A 345 14.90 -15.40 20.61
C LEU A 345 13.64 -15.57 19.78
N LYS A 346 12.78 -16.49 20.21
CA LYS A 346 11.40 -16.51 19.72
C LYS A 346 10.59 -15.49 20.50
N ILE A 347 9.60 -14.88 19.83
CA ILE A 347 8.75 -13.84 20.44
C ILE A 347 8.03 -14.38 21.69
N GLU A 348 7.70 -15.67 21.74
CA GLU A 348 7.04 -16.33 22.85
C GLU A 348 7.97 -16.56 24.07
N GLU A 349 9.28 -16.53 23.85
CA GLU A 349 10.31 -16.74 24.87
C GLU A 349 10.76 -15.44 25.54
N ILE A 350 10.32 -14.27 25.03
CA ILE A 350 10.66 -12.94 25.57
C ILE A 350 10.06 -12.81 26.97
N THR A 351 10.90 -12.47 27.94
CA THR A 351 10.54 -12.28 29.34
C THR A 351 10.38 -10.81 29.71
N GLU A 352 9.81 -10.55 30.91
CA GLU A 352 9.77 -9.20 31.48
C GLU A 352 11.18 -8.64 31.73
N GLU A 353 12.14 -9.50 32.13
CA GLU A 353 13.54 -9.10 32.36
C GLU A 353 14.22 -8.63 31.06
N ASP A 354 13.92 -9.28 29.93
CA ASP A 354 14.43 -8.87 28.62
C ASP A 354 13.88 -7.49 28.26
N VAL A 355 12.58 -7.29 28.45
CA VAL A 355 11.92 -6.00 28.18
C VAL A 355 12.50 -4.92 29.09
N ASP A 356 12.69 -5.19 30.39
CA ASP A 356 13.25 -4.23 31.33
C ASP A 356 14.68 -3.84 30.94
N ARG A 357 15.50 -4.79 30.50
CA ARG A 357 16.86 -4.53 30.02
C ARG A 357 16.87 -3.53 28.88
N TRP A 358 15.96 -3.65 27.91
CA TRP A 358 15.87 -2.72 26.78
C TRP A 358 15.27 -1.35 27.19
N LEU A 359 14.29 -1.36 28.07
CA LEU A 359 13.65 -0.12 28.57
C LEU A 359 14.58 0.71 29.45
N PHE A 360 15.52 0.07 30.17
CA PHE A 360 16.46 0.74 31.09
C PHE A 360 17.90 0.78 30.55
N ASP A 361 18.08 0.57 29.24
CA ASP A 361 19.36 0.75 28.56
C ASP A 361 19.82 2.22 28.69
N GLU A 362 21.12 2.48 28.49
CA GLU A 362 21.70 3.84 28.41
C GLU A 362 20.97 4.69 27.36
N ARG A 363 20.50 4.07 26.27
CA ARG A 363 19.60 4.67 25.30
C ARG A 363 18.25 3.96 25.39
N PRO A 364 17.27 4.54 26.11
CA PRO A 364 15.97 3.90 26.29
C PRO A 364 15.23 3.75 24.96
N VAL A 365 14.42 2.71 24.87
CA VAL A 365 13.59 2.43 23.68
C VAL A 365 12.64 3.58 23.42
N THR A 366 12.59 4.03 22.16
CA THR A 366 11.68 5.07 21.71
C THR A 366 10.50 4.52 20.94
N MET A 367 10.71 3.40 20.22
CA MET A 367 9.72 2.77 19.36
C MET A 367 9.93 1.25 19.34
N ALA A 368 8.85 0.49 19.26
CA ALA A 368 8.89 -0.93 18.96
C ALA A 368 8.01 -1.24 17.75
N TYR A 369 8.57 -1.89 16.72
CA TYR A 369 7.80 -2.45 15.61
C TYR A 369 7.77 -3.96 15.72
N VAL A 370 6.58 -4.53 15.70
CA VAL A 370 6.36 -5.97 15.84
C VAL A 370 5.82 -6.51 14.53
N CYS A 371 6.68 -7.22 13.80
CA CYS A 371 6.49 -7.58 12.40
C CYS A 371 6.64 -9.09 12.18
N THR A 372 6.04 -9.95 13.04
CA THR A 372 6.04 -11.40 12.82
C THR A 372 4.77 -11.85 12.09
N LYS A 373 4.75 -13.09 11.58
CA LYS A 373 3.57 -13.69 10.93
C LYS A 373 2.44 -14.02 11.91
N ASP A 374 2.77 -14.16 13.18
CA ASP A 374 1.84 -14.60 14.21
C ASP A 374 1.21 -13.41 14.91
N GLU A 375 -0.04 -13.09 14.55
CA GLU A 375 -0.82 -11.99 15.14
C GLU A 375 -0.97 -12.13 16.66
N ILE A 376 -1.13 -13.37 17.15
CA ILE A 376 -1.33 -13.62 18.59
C ILE A 376 -0.02 -13.37 19.34
N ALA A 377 1.11 -13.82 18.79
CA ALA A 377 2.43 -13.54 19.34
C ALA A 377 2.74 -12.03 19.30
N ASN A 378 2.40 -11.35 18.21
CA ASN A 378 2.56 -9.91 18.08
C ASN A 378 1.76 -9.18 19.17
N LEU A 379 0.49 -9.56 19.37
CA LEU A 379 -0.35 -8.97 20.40
C LEU A 379 0.17 -9.23 21.81
N ARG A 380 0.58 -10.47 22.09
CA ARG A 380 1.13 -10.87 23.40
C ARG A 380 2.38 -10.06 23.75
N PHE A 381 3.32 -9.93 22.81
CA PHE A 381 4.51 -9.14 23.02
C PHE A 381 4.19 -7.63 23.20
N ALA A 382 3.31 -7.09 22.36
CA ALA A 382 2.89 -5.71 22.48
C ALA A 382 2.26 -5.41 23.87
N ARG A 383 1.42 -6.32 24.37
CA ARG A 383 0.85 -6.22 25.73
C ARG A 383 1.92 -6.29 26.81
N LEU A 384 2.88 -7.22 26.69
CA LEU A 384 4.00 -7.32 27.63
C LEU A 384 4.75 -6.00 27.73
N LEU A 385 5.11 -5.42 26.59
CA LEU A 385 5.84 -4.16 26.51
C LEU A 385 5.01 -2.99 27.09
N VAL A 386 3.74 -2.88 26.73
CA VAL A 386 2.83 -1.83 27.24
C VAL A 386 2.64 -1.95 28.76
N ASN A 387 2.45 -3.16 29.27
CA ASN A 387 2.31 -3.38 30.73
C ASN A 387 3.56 -2.95 31.49
N ARG A 388 4.76 -3.25 30.97
CA ARG A 388 6.03 -2.81 31.59
C ARG A 388 6.20 -1.29 31.53
N LEU A 389 5.77 -0.65 30.44
CA LEU A 389 5.76 0.80 30.33
C LEU A 389 4.80 1.46 31.33
N GLN A 390 3.62 0.89 31.53
CA GLN A 390 2.63 1.40 32.48
C GLN A 390 3.07 1.22 33.94
N ALA A 391 3.88 0.20 34.23
CA ALA A 391 4.44 -0.02 35.57
C ALA A 391 5.52 1.01 35.96
N ARG A 392 5.98 1.84 35.01
CA ARG A 392 6.91 2.94 35.29
C ARG A 392 6.25 4.07 36.07
N ASP A 393 7.05 4.79 36.84
CA ASP A 393 6.58 5.98 37.54
C ASP A 393 6.09 7.03 36.54
N PRO A 394 4.82 7.45 36.58
CA PRO A 394 4.26 8.49 35.69
C PRO A 394 4.97 9.85 35.83
N LYS A 395 5.75 10.07 36.88
CA LYS A 395 6.52 11.30 37.14
C LYS A 395 7.92 11.27 36.56
N SER A 396 8.35 10.14 35.94
CA SER A 396 9.64 10.10 35.27
C SER A 396 9.56 10.90 33.98
N ASP A 397 10.48 11.84 33.78
CA ASP A 397 10.68 12.58 32.50
C ASP A 397 11.14 11.66 31.35
N LEU A 398 10.98 10.35 31.49
CA LEU A 398 11.39 9.37 30.51
C LEU A 398 10.43 9.35 29.32
N ILE A 399 11.02 9.28 28.16
CA ILE A 399 10.34 9.09 26.88
C ILE A 399 9.40 7.89 26.97
N MET A 400 8.13 8.08 26.62
CA MET A 400 7.16 6.98 26.51
C MET A 400 7.28 6.34 25.14
N PRO A 401 7.86 5.14 25.02
CA PRO A 401 7.97 4.45 23.75
C PRO A 401 6.59 4.07 23.21
N GLN A 402 6.48 4.08 21.88
CA GLN A 402 5.30 3.60 21.19
C GLN A 402 5.53 2.18 20.66
N VAL A 403 4.49 1.39 20.66
CA VAL A 403 4.48 0.02 20.17
C VAL A 403 3.54 -0.09 18.98
N VAL A 404 4.06 -0.50 17.85
CA VAL A 404 3.29 -0.67 16.62
C VAL A 404 3.34 -2.14 16.22
N ALA A 405 2.21 -2.81 16.29
CA ALA A 405 2.06 -4.18 15.82
C ALA A 405 1.52 -4.19 14.39
N LEU A 406 2.19 -4.92 13.52
CA LEU A 406 1.75 -5.11 12.16
C LEU A 406 0.61 -6.13 12.11
N ASP A 407 -0.51 -5.72 11.52
CA ASP A 407 -1.63 -6.58 11.17
C ASP A 407 -1.42 -7.07 9.72
N PRO A 408 -1.15 -8.37 9.51
CA PRO A 408 -0.93 -8.88 8.17
C PRO A 408 -2.22 -8.81 7.34
N PRO A 409 -2.15 -8.73 6.00
CA PRO A 409 -3.30 -8.77 5.13
C PRO A 409 -4.17 -10.02 5.40
N GLY A 410 -5.48 -9.82 5.60
CA GLY A 410 -6.40 -10.88 5.99
C GLY A 410 -6.41 -11.21 7.49
N GLY A 411 -5.62 -10.53 8.32
CA GLY A 411 -5.67 -10.59 9.77
C GLY A 411 -6.97 -10.03 10.33
N CYS A 412 -7.42 -10.54 11.46
CA CYS A 412 -8.65 -10.08 12.11
C CYS A 412 -8.50 -9.85 13.62
N VAL A 413 -7.43 -10.40 14.23
CA VAL A 413 -7.28 -10.38 15.69
C VAL A 413 -6.83 -9.01 16.20
N LEU A 414 -5.87 -8.39 15.51
CA LEU A 414 -5.30 -7.11 15.94
C LEU A 414 -6.25 -5.94 15.68
N SER A 415 -7.03 -5.98 14.59
CA SER A 415 -7.99 -4.93 14.24
C SER A 415 -9.10 -4.78 15.29
N ASP A 416 -9.59 -5.90 15.86
CA ASP A 416 -10.61 -5.87 16.91
C ASP A 416 -10.08 -5.34 18.25
N TYR A 417 -8.78 -5.52 18.50
CA TYR A 417 -8.13 -5.03 19.73
C TYR A 417 -7.85 -3.52 19.72
N SER A 418 -7.60 -2.93 18.56
CA SER A 418 -7.36 -1.48 18.44
C SER A 418 -8.58 -0.65 18.85
N VAL A 419 -9.79 -1.22 18.71
CA VAL A 419 -11.08 -0.57 19.03
C VAL A 419 -11.39 -0.62 20.53
N ASN A 420 -10.89 -1.62 21.26
CA ASN A 420 -11.33 -1.91 22.64
C ASN A 420 -10.31 -1.62 23.75
N GLY A 421 -9.22 -0.89 23.47
CA GLY A 421 -8.49 -0.21 24.54
C GLY A 421 -7.32 -0.93 25.19
N LEU A 422 -6.23 -1.16 24.49
CA LEU A 422 -4.92 -1.10 25.14
C LEU A 422 -4.55 0.38 25.26
N HIS A 423 -4.85 0.93 26.44
CA HIS A 423 -4.94 2.35 26.71
C HIS A 423 -3.60 3.09 26.83
N ASN A 424 -3.68 4.38 26.66
CA ASN A 424 -2.77 5.52 26.87
C ASN A 424 -1.99 5.99 25.64
N GLY A 425 -2.43 5.68 24.38
CA GLY A 425 -1.78 6.25 23.20
C GLY A 425 -0.40 5.65 22.86
N CYS A 426 0.01 4.58 23.57
CA CYS A 426 1.32 3.94 23.36
C CYS A 426 1.26 2.71 22.46
N PHE A 427 0.07 2.16 22.21
CA PHE A 427 -0.10 0.99 21.36
C PHE A 427 -0.89 1.32 20.10
N HIS A 428 -0.35 0.93 18.97
CA HIS A 428 -0.94 1.13 17.65
C HIS A 428 -0.95 -0.17 16.87
N VAL A 429 -2.00 -0.38 16.10
CA VAL A 429 -2.08 -1.45 15.11
C VAL A 429 -1.93 -0.81 13.74
N PHE A 430 -1.00 -1.31 12.96
CA PHE A 430 -0.78 -0.87 11.60
C PHE A 430 -1.24 -1.94 10.62
N SER A 431 -2.24 -1.63 9.81
CA SER A 431 -2.64 -2.42 8.65
C SER A 431 -2.26 -1.69 7.37
N LEU A 432 -1.74 -2.43 6.39
CA LEU A 432 -1.37 -1.86 5.09
C LEU A 432 -2.60 -1.33 4.35
N VAL A 433 -3.72 -2.05 4.48
CA VAL A 433 -5.03 -1.63 3.98
C VAL A 433 -5.98 -1.59 5.17
N PRO A 434 -6.35 -0.41 5.67
CA PRO A 434 -7.21 -0.29 6.84
C PRO A 434 -8.55 -1.01 6.65
N SER A 435 -8.92 -1.87 7.60
CA SER A 435 -10.19 -2.60 7.61
C SER A 435 -11.42 -1.68 7.73
N ASP A 436 -11.23 -0.46 8.24
CA ASP A 436 -12.27 0.56 8.39
C ASP A 436 -12.67 1.28 7.09
N LEU A 437 -12.36 0.70 5.93
CA LEU A 437 -12.80 1.18 4.61
C LEU A 437 -14.33 1.40 4.50
N GLN A 438 -15.11 0.96 5.48
CA GLN A 438 -16.56 1.09 5.48
C GLN A 438 -17.09 2.37 6.16
N LYS A 439 -16.28 3.16 6.89
CA LYS A 439 -16.82 4.22 7.78
C LYS A 439 -16.33 5.65 7.58
N GLN A 440 -15.32 5.92 6.74
CA GLN A 440 -14.87 7.31 6.53
C GLN A 440 -14.63 7.64 5.06
N GLU A 441 -15.05 8.84 4.64
CA GLU A 441 -14.86 9.35 3.25
C GLU A 441 -13.37 9.49 2.85
N THR A 442 -12.46 9.54 3.81
CA THR A 442 -11.01 9.55 3.61
C THR A 442 -10.44 8.20 3.16
N SER A 443 -11.18 7.12 3.36
CA SER A 443 -10.77 5.73 3.06
C SER A 443 -10.94 5.34 1.59
N LYS A 444 -11.71 6.10 0.80
CA LYS A 444 -11.94 5.81 -0.64
C LYS A 444 -10.66 5.74 -1.49
N ASN A 445 -9.54 6.15 -0.94
CA ASN A 445 -8.26 6.22 -1.65
C ASN A 445 -7.18 5.26 -1.14
N ALA A 446 -7.40 4.47 -0.07
CA ALA A 446 -6.32 3.72 0.59
C ALA A 446 -5.60 2.71 -0.33
N GLY A 447 -6.32 1.91 -1.12
CA GLY A 447 -5.67 0.99 -2.07
C GLY A 447 -5.08 1.70 -3.29
N ASN A 448 -5.67 2.82 -3.71
CA ASN A 448 -5.06 3.68 -4.71
C ASN A 448 -3.74 4.27 -4.19
N HIS A 449 -3.63 4.58 -2.89
CA HIS A 449 -2.41 5.11 -2.27
C HIS A 449 -1.27 4.10 -2.20
N LEU A 450 -1.57 2.80 -2.04
CA LEU A 450 -0.55 1.75 -1.96
C LEU A 450 0.29 1.60 -3.22
N ILE A 451 -0.35 1.74 -4.37
CA ILE A 451 0.26 1.46 -5.68
C ILE A 451 0.22 2.67 -6.59
N SER A 452 -0.45 3.77 -6.20
CA SER A 452 -0.60 4.92 -7.07
C SER A 452 0.53 5.94 -6.93
N GLU A 453 0.64 6.77 -7.96
CA GLU A 453 1.57 7.89 -8.01
C GLU A 453 1.24 9.01 -7.00
N MET A 454 0.11 8.93 -6.26
CA MET A 454 -0.24 9.96 -5.27
C MET A 454 0.71 9.98 -4.08
N ASP A 455 1.25 8.80 -3.69
CA ASP A 455 2.30 8.72 -2.66
C ASP A 455 3.62 9.37 -3.12
N ASP A 456 3.77 9.58 -4.42
CA ASP A 456 4.94 10.21 -5.04
C ASP A 456 4.72 11.69 -5.39
N ALA A 457 3.58 12.28 -5.06
CA ALA A 457 3.24 13.65 -5.49
C ALA A 457 4.32 14.67 -5.09
N ARG A 458 4.76 14.67 -3.83
CA ARG A 458 5.84 15.55 -3.35
C ARG A 458 7.19 15.22 -3.98
N ALA A 459 7.50 13.93 -4.12
CA ALA A 459 8.73 13.48 -4.76
C ALA A 459 8.80 13.92 -6.24
N ARG A 460 7.66 13.88 -6.93
CA ARG A 460 7.52 14.38 -8.30
C ARG A 460 7.69 15.89 -8.39
N GLN A 461 7.00 16.65 -7.55
CA GLN A 461 7.15 18.12 -7.50
C GLN A 461 8.60 18.51 -7.20
N PHE A 462 9.26 17.80 -6.28
CA PHE A 462 10.67 18.00 -5.97
C PHE A 462 11.56 17.79 -7.21
N HIS A 463 11.31 16.70 -7.95
CA HIS A 463 12.03 16.43 -9.20
C HIS A 463 11.75 17.48 -10.29
N GLU A 464 10.51 17.92 -10.44
CA GLU A 464 10.11 18.95 -11.42
C GLU A 464 10.82 20.29 -11.13
N GLY A 465 10.93 20.67 -9.85
CA GLY A 465 11.70 21.83 -9.44
C GLY A 465 13.19 21.71 -9.76
N TYR A 466 13.79 20.53 -9.51
CA TYR A 466 15.17 20.24 -9.95
C TYR A 466 15.33 20.41 -11.46
N CYS A 467 14.42 19.88 -12.27
CA CYS A 467 14.47 20.04 -13.72
C CYS A 467 14.30 21.50 -14.17
N ALA A 468 13.44 22.26 -13.49
CA ALA A 468 13.24 23.68 -13.78
C ALA A 468 14.50 24.49 -13.51
N LYS A 469 15.16 24.26 -12.36
CA LYS A 469 16.42 24.90 -11.98
C LYS A 469 17.53 24.59 -12.99
N ASP A 470 17.71 23.32 -13.34
CA ASP A 470 18.74 22.91 -14.31
C ASP A 470 18.51 23.52 -15.71
N ARG A 471 17.26 23.68 -16.15
CA ARG A 471 16.93 24.37 -17.40
C ARG A 471 17.36 25.83 -17.37
N VAL A 472 17.05 26.56 -16.30
CA VAL A 472 17.46 27.96 -16.13
C VAL A 472 19.00 28.09 -16.14
N GLU A 473 19.70 27.19 -15.47
CA GLU A 473 21.18 27.19 -15.46
C GLU A 473 21.76 26.89 -16.86
N CYS A 474 21.14 25.99 -17.64
CA CYS A 474 21.55 25.75 -19.03
C CYS A 474 21.31 26.96 -19.93
N GLU A 475 20.22 27.71 -19.74
CA GLU A 475 19.94 28.94 -20.48
C GLU A 475 20.94 30.05 -20.16
N GLN A 476 21.37 30.15 -18.88
CA GLN A 476 22.35 31.16 -18.42
C GLN A 476 23.79 30.82 -18.79
N GLN A 477 24.10 29.56 -19.07
CA GLN A 477 25.45 29.09 -19.39
C GLN A 477 25.49 28.38 -20.77
N PRO A 478 25.69 29.13 -21.86
CA PRO A 478 25.76 28.54 -23.19
C PRO A 478 26.82 27.45 -23.29
N GLY A 479 26.40 26.25 -23.74
CA GLY A 479 27.28 25.08 -23.84
C GLY A 479 27.26 24.13 -22.65
N ARG A 480 26.60 24.46 -21.53
CA ARG A 480 26.34 23.52 -20.43
C ARG A 480 25.35 22.45 -20.90
N GLN A 481 25.71 21.19 -20.72
CA GLN A 481 24.81 20.08 -20.97
C GLN A 481 23.82 19.92 -19.84
N PRO A 482 22.55 19.58 -20.11
CA PRO A 482 21.58 19.27 -19.07
C PRO A 482 22.08 18.18 -18.13
N ALA A 483 21.66 18.25 -16.88
CA ALA A 483 21.99 17.23 -15.90
C ALA A 483 21.43 15.85 -16.31
N PRO A 484 22.08 14.73 -15.99
CA PRO A 484 21.71 13.38 -16.48
C PRO A 484 20.26 12.96 -16.16
N PHE A 485 19.67 13.52 -15.11
CA PHE A 485 18.31 13.24 -14.68
C PHE A 485 17.31 14.38 -14.99
N ASN A 486 17.71 15.37 -15.81
CA ASN A 486 16.78 16.38 -16.32
C ASN A 486 15.90 15.79 -17.43
N ARG A 487 14.93 15.00 -17.02
CA ARG A 487 13.93 14.33 -17.87
C ARG A 487 12.60 14.17 -17.12
N PRO A 488 11.47 13.93 -17.82
CA PRO A 488 10.18 13.72 -17.17
C PRO A 488 10.23 12.61 -16.11
N TRP A 489 9.40 12.76 -15.07
CA TRP A 489 9.28 11.75 -13.99
C TRP A 489 9.06 10.33 -14.51
N THR A 490 8.24 10.18 -15.55
CA THR A 490 7.94 8.90 -16.19
C THR A 490 9.14 8.21 -16.83
N GLU A 491 10.16 8.97 -17.20
CA GLU A 491 11.39 8.47 -17.83
C GLU A 491 12.55 8.28 -16.83
N LEU A 492 12.34 8.65 -15.55
CA LEU A 492 13.36 8.45 -14.53
C LEU A 492 13.58 6.97 -14.24
N PRO A 493 14.84 6.53 -14.06
CA PRO A 493 15.13 5.23 -13.45
C PRO A 493 14.52 5.13 -12.06
N GLU A 494 14.12 3.94 -11.64
CA GLU A 494 13.49 3.71 -10.33
C GLU A 494 14.39 4.16 -9.16
N THR A 495 15.72 4.01 -9.30
CA THR A 495 16.69 4.50 -8.31
C THR A 495 16.62 6.02 -8.11
N ALA A 496 16.44 6.78 -9.20
CA ALA A 496 16.32 8.23 -9.12
C ALA A 496 14.95 8.65 -8.54
N ARG A 497 13.86 7.96 -8.89
CA ARG A 497 12.55 8.18 -8.24
C ARG A 497 12.62 7.89 -6.75
N ASN A 498 13.26 6.78 -6.36
CA ASN A 498 13.41 6.42 -4.95
C ASN A 498 14.22 7.48 -4.18
N ALA A 499 15.27 8.03 -4.76
CA ALA A 499 16.03 9.13 -4.14
C ALA A 499 15.13 10.34 -3.85
N ASN A 500 14.26 10.74 -4.80
CA ASN A 500 13.31 11.84 -4.59
C ASN A 500 12.24 11.49 -3.53
N ARG A 501 11.77 10.21 -3.47
CA ARG A 501 10.87 9.75 -2.41
C ARG A 501 11.51 9.89 -1.03
N MET A 502 12.76 9.45 -0.90
CA MET A 502 13.50 9.56 0.36
C MET A 502 13.71 11.01 0.78
N THR A 503 13.97 11.92 -0.16
CA THR A 503 14.04 13.37 0.14
C THR A 503 12.69 13.87 0.68
N ALA A 504 11.59 13.53 0.03
CA ALA A 504 10.26 13.95 0.45
C ALA A 504 9.87 13.36 1.82
N ASP A 505 10.14 12.06 2.05
CA ASP A 505 9.82 11.38 3.30
C ASP A 505 10.63 11.91 4.48
N HIS A 506 11.89 12.29 4.26
CA HIS A 506 12.75 12.85 5.31
C HIS A 506 12.36 14.27 5.74
N PHE A 507 11.50 14.94 4.98
CA PHE A 507 11.16 16.33 5.29
C PHE A 507 10.41 16.46 6.64
N GLU A 508 9.52 15.56 6.97
CA GLU A 508 8.84 15.57 8.27
C GLU A 508 9.80 15.30 9.44
N VAL A 509 10.82 14.43 9.23
CA VAL A 509 11.89 14.22 10.21
C VAL A 509 12.64 15.52 10.47
N LYS A 510 12.97 16.26 9.39
CA LYS A 510 13.64 17.58 9.48
C LYS A 510 12.78 18.59 10.24
N MET A 511 11.48 18.66 9.96
CA MET A 511 10.59 19.60 10.67
C MET A 511 10.53 19.29 12.16
N ARG A 512 10.40 18.02 12.55
CA ARG A 512 10.44 17.62 13.96
C ARG A 512 11.78 17.97 14.63
N ALA A 513 12.89 17.90 13.88
CA ALA A 513 14.23 18.24 14.39
C ALA A 513 14.38 19.72 14.80
N VAL A 514 13.55 20.60 14.29
CA VAL A 514 13.52 22.04 14.62
C VAL A 514 12.26 22.45 15.39
N ASP A 515 11.56 21.47 15.96
CA ASP A 515 10.31 21.65 16.73
C ASP A 515 9.17 22.27 15.90
N TYR A 516 9.11 21.91 14.61
CA TYR A 516 8.03 22.32 13.72
C TYR A 516 7.17 21.12 13.31
N CYS A 517 5.92 21.39 12.95
CA CYS A 517 4.98 20.47 12.35
C CYS A 517 4.40 21.07 11.06
N ILE A 518 3.82 20.21 10.23
CA ILE A 518 3.15 20.62 8.98
C ILE A 518 1.65 20.71 9.27
N ILE A 519 1.05 21.85 8.97
CA ILE A 519 -0.38 22.10 9.17
C ILE A 519 -1.01 22.77 7.94
N PRO A 520 -2.35 22.71 7.78
CA PRO A 520 -3.02 23.51 6.76
C PRO A 520 -2.75 25.01 6.92
N LYS A 521 -2.42 25.70 5.84
CA LYS A 521 -2.06 27.12 5.83
C LYS A 521 -3.15 28.03 6.43
N GLN A 522 -4.41 27.64 6.26
CA GLN A 522 -5.57 28.38 6.82
C GLN A 522 -5.59 28.41 8.36
N ALA A 523 -4.85 27.52 9.01
CA ALA A 523 -4.75 27.45 10.48
C ALA A 523 -3.68 28.36 11.08
N LEU A 524 -2.92 29.10 10.25
CA LEU A 524 -1.86 30.00 10.67
C LEU A 524 -2.26 31.47 10.58
N ALA A 525 -1.88 32.25 11.60
CA ALA A 525 -1.96 33.70 11.57
C ALA A 525 -0.79 34.33 10.78
N ASP A 526 0.43 33.73 10.90
CA ASP A 526 1.65 34.17 10.22
C ASP A 526 2.46 32.96 9.75
N SER A 527 3.06 33.01 8.55
CA SER A 527 3.97 31.97 8.07
C SER A 527 5.31 32.06 8.78
N LEU A 528 5.77 30.94 9.34
CA LEU A 528 7.09 30.84 9.96
C LEU A 528 8.19 30.74 8.89
N VAL A 529 9.32 31.35 9.18
CA VAL A 529 10.54 31.27 8.37
C VAL A 529 11.60 30.53 9.17
N LEU A 530 12.36 29.65 8.51
CA LEU A 530 13.49 28.98 9.14
C LEU A 530 14.58 29.99 9.51
N LEU A 531 15.09 29.89 10.73
CA LEU A 531 16.27 30.64 11.15
C LEU A 531 17.53 30.09 10.44
N PRO A 532 18.57 30.91 10.23
CA PRO A 532 19.80 30.46 9.56
C PRO A 532 20.41 29.19 10.16
N ASP A 533 20.49 29.10 11.49
CA ASP A 533 21.04 27.93 12.20
C ASP A 533 20.15 26.69 12.03
N GLN A 534 18.83 26.87 11.96
CA GLN A 534 17.89 25.80 11.66
C GLN A 534 18.08 25.29 10.23
N LEU A 535 18.19 26.21 9.26
CA LEU A 535 18.43 25.84 7.86
C LEU A 535 19.73 25.06 7.70
N GLU A 536 20.80 25.48 8.40
CA GLU A 536 22.09 24.80 8.36
C GLU A 536 22.02 23.39 8.97
N LEU A 537 21.32 23.22 10.10
CA LEU A 537 21.07 21.90 10.68
C LEU A 537 20.31 21.00 9.69
N LEU A 538 19.26 21.51 9.07
CA LEU A 538 18.44 20.74 8.13
C LEU A 538 19.19 20.40 6.84
N ALA A 539 20.07 21.28 6.36
CA ALA A 539 20.94 21.02 5.22
C ALA A 539 21.97 19.91 5.53
N ARG A 540 22.55 19.89 6.74
CA ARG A 540 23.40 18.78 7.19
C ARG A 540 22.62 17.47 7.21
N MET A 541 21.42 17.45 7.79
CA MET A 541 20.56 16.25 7.82
C MET A 541 20.19 15.78 6.40
N GLU A 542 20.03 16.71 5.44
CA GLU A 542 19.79 16.33 4.03
C GLU A 542 21.02 15.68 3.41
N HIS A 543 22.22 16.24 3.67
CA HIS A 543 23.44 15.64 3.19
C HIS A 543 23.66 14.23 3.75
N ASP A 544 23.47 14.04 5.06
CA ASP A 544 23.61 12.73 5.73
C ASP A 544 22.64 11.70 5.13
N ARG A 545 21.37 12.09 4.90
CA ARG A 545 20.38 11.28 4.21
C ARG A 545 20.81 10.91 2.78
N TRP A 546 21.26 11.91 2.02
CA TRP A 546 21.72 11.71 0.64
C TRP A 546 22.93 10.78 0.61
N TRP A 547 23.87 10.97 1.51
CA TRP A 547 25.05 10.12 1.64
C TRP A 547 24.65 8.66 1.95
N ALA A 548 23.79 8.45 2.95
CA ALA A 548 23.29 7.13 3.32
C ALA A 548 22.61 6.42 2.14
N ASP A 549 21.73 7.10 1.41
CA ASP A 549 21.07 6.55 0.23
C ASP A 549 22.10 6.14 -0.84
N ARG A 550 23.11 6.97 -1.09
CA ARG A 550 24.17 6.67 -2.06
C ARG A 550 25.03 5.48 -1.68
N ILE A 551 25.52 5.40 -0.43
CA ILE A 551 26.37 4.27 -0.02
C ILE A 551 25.57 2.94 0.04
N LEU A 552 24.29 2.98 0.41
CA LEU A 552 23.41 1.80 0.34
C LEU A 552 23.16 1.35 -1.11
N ASP A 553 23.16 2.27 -2.07
CA ASP A 553 23.11 1.98 -3.50
C ASP A 553 24.49 1.58 -4.08
N GLY A 554 25.53 1.49 -3.25
CA GLY A 554 26.87 1.00 -3.61
C GLY A 554 27.79 2.07 -4.19
N TRP A 555 27.49 3.37 -3.99
CA TRP A 555 28.41 4.45 -4.33
C TRP A 555 29.55 4.55 -3.32
N THR A 556 30.71 4.97 -3.79
CA THR A 556 31.91 5.19 -2.98
C THR A 556 32.54 6.53 -3.28
N HIS A 557 33.29 7.05 -2.31
CA HIS A 557 34.03 8.30 -2.50
C HIS A 557 35.15 8.14 -3.54
N ASN A 558 35.25 9.10 -4.44
CA ASN A 558 36.40 9.30 -5.32
C ASN A 558 36.45 10.77 -5.77
N ALA A 559 37.62 11.33 -5.92
CA ALA A 559 37.82 12.74 -6.32
C ALA A 559 37.17 13.07 -7.69
N VAL A 560 37.03 12.06 -8.57
CA VAL A 560 36.44 12.23 -9.90
C VAL A 560 35.12 11.44 -9.93
N ARG A 561 34.04 12.12 -10.34
CA ARG A 561 32.73 11.50 -10.50
C ARG A 561 32.72 10.52 -11.67
N ASP A 562 32.26 9.30 -11.42
CA ASP A 562 32.02 8.27 -12.44
C ASP A 562 30.69 7.54 -12.13
N ASN A 563 29.66 7.84 -12.92
CA ASN A 563 28.34 7.26 -12.71
C ASN A 563 28.29 5.75 -13.02
N LYS A 564 29.16 5.23 -13.90
CA LYS A 564 29.20 3.80 -14.24
C LYS A 564 29.81 2.99 -13.10
N ARG A 565 30.87 3.54 -12.47
CA ARG A 565 31.57 2.93 -11.33
C ARG A 565 30.96 3.31 -9.98
N LYS A 566 29.95 4.17 -9.98
CA LYS A 566 29.31 4.72 -8.78
C LYS A 566 30.31 5.45 -7.87
N PHE A 567 31.16 6.30 -8.46
CA PHE A 567 32.08 7.16 -7.74
C PHE A 567 31.54 8.58 -7.64
N HIS A 568 31.64 9.18 -6.44
CA HIS A 568 31.18 10.55 -6.21
C HIS A 568 32.10 11.34 -5.27
N PRO A 569 32.54 12.58 -5.63
CA PRO A 569 33.47 13.37 -4.81
C PRO A 569 32.84 13.90 -3.52
N ASN A 570 31.52 14.09 -3.48
CA ASN A 570 30.85 14.68 -2.31
C ASN A 570 30.39 13.63 -1.28
N LEU A 571 30.84 12.38 -1.37
CA LEU A 571 30.62 11.36 -0.34
C LEU A 571 31.63 11.53 0.80
N VAL A 572 31.59 12.67 1.45
CA VAL A 572 32.42 13.12 2.57
C VAL A 572 31.54 13.77 3.63
N PRO A 573 32.00 13.93 4.88
CA PRO A 573 31.24 14.64 5.92
C PRO A 573 30.80 16.05 5.46
N TYR A 574 29.65 16.49 5.93
CA TYR A 574 29.09 17.80 5.55
C TYR A 574 30.07 18.96 5.74
N GLU A 575 30.87 18.91 6.79
CA GLU A 575 31.87 19.92 7.14
C GLU A 575 32.99 20.07 6.08
N GLU A 576 33.29 18.98 5.38
CA GLU A 576 34.32 18.92 4.33
C GLU A 576 33.81 19.38 2.95
N LEU A 577 32.52 19.61 2.82
CA LEU A 577 31.92 20.09 1.58
C LEU A 577 32.28 21.55 1.31
N THR A 578 32.43 21.88 0.03
CA THR A 578 32.56 23.28 -0.39
C THR A 578 31.24 24.04 -0.22
N GLU A 579 31.32 25.36 -0.02
CA GLU A 579 30.11 26.17 0.19
C GLU A 579 29.07 26.07 -0.95
N PRO A 580 29.46 26.01 -2.25
CA PRO A 580 28.48 25.78 -3.32
C PRO A 580 27.74 24.44 -3.23
N ILE A 581 28.39 23.39 -2.69
CA ILE A 581 27.74 22.08 -2.51
C ILE A 581 26.81 22.11 -1.31
N LYS A 582 27.21 22.72 -0.18
CA LYS A 582 26.31 22.93 0.98
C LYS A 582 25.07 23.73 0.59
N GLN A 583 25.21 24.68 -0.33
CA GLN A 583 24.07 25.44 -0.82
C GLN A 583 23.04 24.58 -1.53
N LEU A 584 23.42 23.49 -2.22
CA LEU A 584 22.47 22.57 -2.84
C LEU A 584 21.58 21.87 -1.80
N ASP A 585 22.15 21.52 -0.64
CA ASP A 585 21.39 20.90 0.45
C ASP A 585 20.43 21.91 1.11
N ARG A 586 20.85 23.17 1.29
CA ARG A 586 19.98 24.27 1.76
C ARG A 586 18.84 24.54 0.77
N ASP A 587 19.14 24.59 -0.52
CA ASP A 587 18.16 24.79 -1.58
C ASP A 587 17.13 23.64 -1.60
N SER A 588 17.56 22.40 -1.35
CA SER A 588 16.68 21.24 -1.23
C SER A 588 15.66 21.39 -0.10
N VAL A 589 16.10 21.91 1.07
CA VAL A 589 15.21 22.17 2.21
C VAL A 589 14.21 23.28 1.88
N LEU A 590 14.67 24.38 1.28
CA LEU A 590 13.81 25.52 0.91
C LEU A 590 12.79 25.14 -0.16
N GLN A 591 13.18 24.33 -1.14
CA GLN A 591 12.29 23.82 -2.17
C GLN A 591 11.13 22.99 -1.58
N MET A 592 11.39 22.18 -0.55
CA MET A 592 10.33 21.43 0.12
C MET A 592 9.32 22.33 0.83
N ILE A 593 9.76 23.45 1.41
CA ILE A 593 8.86 24.46 2.01
C ILE A 593 7.98 25.09 0.93
N GLU A 594 8.55 25.39 -0.23
CA GLU A 594 7.81 25.93 -1.38
C GLU A 594 6.76 24.92 -1.89
N ILE A 595 7.11 23.63 -1.94
CA ILE A 595 6.17 22.55 -2.31
C ILE A 595 5.00 22.52 -1.33
N LEU A 596 5.26 22.58 -0.01
CA LEU A 596 4.20 22.62 0.99
C LEU A 596 3.29 23.85 0.80
N ASP A 597 3.86 25.01 0.54
CA ASP A 597 3.09 26.24 0.29
C ASP A 597 2.15 26.09 -0.91
N ASN A 598 2.63 25.47 -1.98
CA ASN A 598 1.83 25.15 -3.18
C ASN A 598 0.70 24.13 -2.88
N GLU A 599 0.91 23.23 -1.92
CA GLU A 599 -0.12 22.28 -1.44
C GLU A 599 -1.11 22.91 -0.46
N GLY A 600 -0.98 24.20 -0.14
CA GLY A 600 -1.82 24.88 0.86
C GLY A 600 -1.47 24.46 2.31
N LEU A 601 -0.25 24.00 2.51
CA LEU A 601 0.31 23.61 3.82
C LEU A 601 1.35 24.66 4.26
N ALA A 602 1.63 24.67 5.55
CA ALA A 602 2.64 25.55 6.13
C ALA A 602 3.31 24.87 7.34
N ILE A 603 4.48 25.36 7.71
CA ILE A 603 5.19 24.95 8.92
C ILE A 603 4.74 25.79 10.12
N ALA A 604 4.50 25.13 11.26
CA ALA A 604 4.15 25.75 12.53
C ALA A 604 5.02 25.21 13.66
N ARG A 605 5.16 25.96 14.75
CA ARG A 605 5.79 25.40 15.96
C ARG A 605 4.94 24.29 16.53
N THR A 606 5.58 23.23 16.96
CA THR A 606 4.90 22.14 17.67
C THR A 606 4.41 22.66 19.03
N CYS A 607 3.12 22.54 19.31
CA CYS A 607 2.53 22.92 20.61
C CYS A 607 2.91 21.94 21.72
#